data_39e9bca1ca019955a27ca9fabe57789b
#
_entry.id   39e9bca1ca019955a27ca9fabe57789b
#
_cell.length_a   1.000
_cell.length_b   1.000
_cell.length_c   1.000
_cell.angle_alpha   90.00
_cell.angle_beta   90.00
_cell.angle_gamma   90.00
#
_symmetry.space_group_name_H-M   'P 1'
#
loop_
_entity.id
_entity.type
_entity.pdbx_description
1 polymer ?
#
loop_
_entity_poly.entity_id
_entity_poly.type
_entity_poly.pdbx_seq_one_letter_code
_entity_poly.pdbx_strand_id
1 'polypeptide(L)'
;QTDYPRTRPDLPNHEPRGCPRGASYSWYLYSANRLKYPKVRKPLLKLWRAARATQDPVDAWGSIVEDETKTKSYKSKRGLGGFVRSSWEEVNEIIAAANVYTTKTYGPDRVIGFSPIPAMSMVSYAAGARYLSLIGGVCLSFYDWYCDLPPASPMTWGEQTDVPESADWYNSNYIIAWGSNIPQTRTPDAHFFTEVRYKGAKTVSITPDYAEVSKLTDEWLNPKQGTDAALGMAFG
;
A
#
# COMPACT_ATOMS: atom_id res chain seq x y z
N GLN A 1 -7.47 16.74 15.18
CA GLN A 1 -6.53 16.77 16.30
C GLN A 1 -7.24 17.49 17.39
N THR A 2 -7.45 16.87 18.47
CA THR A 2 -8.42 17.27 19.45
C THR A 2 -7.75 17.34 20.79
N ASP A 3 -8.29 18.20 21.65
CA ASP A 3 -7.93 18.34 23.05
C ASP A 3 -8.37 17.08 23.81
N TYR A 4 -7.71 15.95 23.56
CA TYR A 4 -7.91 14.78 24.40
C TYR A 4 -7.35 15.06 25.78
N PRO A 5 -8.15 14.93 26.83
CA PRO A 5 -7.62 14.95 28.19
C PRO A 5 -6.61 13.80 28.30
N ARG A 6 -5.44 14.11 28.85
CA ARG A 6 -4.46 13.08 29.13
C ARG A 6 -5.04 12.05 30.09
N THR A 7 -5.20 10.83 29.64
CA THR A 7 -5.68 9.73 30.47
C THR A 7 -4.60 9.20 31.40
N ARG A 8 -3.34 9.46 31.08
CA ARG A 8 -2.16 9.03 31.84
C ARG A 8 -1.16 10.19 31.95
N PRO A 9 -1.33 11.10 32.89
CA PRO A 9 -0.45 12.26 33.04
C PRO A 9 0.98 11.90 33.53
N ASP A 10 1.14 10.70 34.03
CA ASP A 10 2.42 10.13 34.48
C ASP A 10 3.30 9.63 33.32
N LEU A 11 2.73 9.44 32.13
CA LEU A 11 3.47 9.02 30.96
C LEU A 11 3.94 10.23 30.14
N PRO A 12 5.01 10.07 29.33
CA PRO A 12 5.43 11.05 28.35
C PRO A 12 4.27 11.47 27.45
N ASN A 13 4.31 12.70 26.94
CA ASN A 13 3.26 13.19 26.06
C ASN A 13 3.29 12.43 24.74
N HIS A 14 2.28 11.59 24.55
CA HIS A 14 2.07 10.86 23.30
C HIS A 14 1.31 11.64 22.24
N GLU A 15 0.87 12.85 22.56
CA GLU A 15 0.04 13.68 21.69
C GLU A 15 0.80 14.91 21.19
N PRO A 16 0.43 15.43 20.03
CA PRO A 16 -0.60 14.92 19.11
C PRO A 16 -0.14 13.67 18.34
N ARG A 17 -1.05 12.70 18.19
CA ARG A 17 -0.82 11.45 17.44
C ARG A 17 -1.18 11.56 15.95
N GLY A 18 -1.78 12.65 15.54
CA GLY A 18 -2.14 12.90 14.15
C GLY A 18 -1.03 13.64 13.38
N CYS A 19 -1.19 13.70 12.08
CA CYS A 19 -0.33 14.51 11.22
C CYS A 19 -1.15 15.30 10.20
N PRO A 20 -0.58 16.33 9.56
CA PRO A 20 -1.26 17.14 8.56
C PRO A 20 -1.83 16.33 7.39
N ARG A 21 -1.23 15.19 7.08
CA ARG A 21 -1.67 14.31 5.98
C ARG A 21 -3.06 13.73 6.26
N GLY A 22 -3.29 13.18 7.44
CA GLY A 22 -4.61 12.72 7.86
C GLY A 22 -5.60 13.87 8.04
N ALA A 23 -5.16 14.98 8.65
CA ALA A 23 -5.99 16.15 8.86
C ALA A 23 -6.51 16.80 7.57
N SER A 24 -5.75 16.70 6.46
CA SER A 24 -6.12 17.23 5.15
C SER A 24 -6.85 16.22 4.25
N TYR A 25 -7.14 15.02 4.74
CA TYR A 25 -7.67 13.93 3.91
C TYR A 25 -9.04 14.24 3.28
N SER A 26 -9.83 15.11 3.89
CA SER A 26 -11.12 15.56 3.35
C SER A 26 -11.00 16.20 1.95
N TRP A 27 -9.86 16.76 1.62
CA TRP A 27 -9.60 17.29 0.27
C TRP A 27 -9.74 16.24 -0.84
N TYR A 28 -9.41 14.98 -0.56
CA TYR A 28 -9.61 13.89 -1.52
C TYR A 28 -11.09 13.61 -1.80
N LEU A 29 -11.95 13.80 -0.78
CA LEU A 29 -13.39 13.58 -0.93
C LEU A 29 -14.08 14.70 -1.70
N TYR A 30 -13.67 15.94 -1.47
CA TYR A 30 -14.33 17.14 -2.00
C TYR A 30 -13.56 17.83 -3.13
N SER A 31 -12.43 17.28 -3.55
CA SER A 31 -11.64 17.81 -4.66
C SER A 31 -12.43 17.80 -5.96
N ALA A 32 -12.24 18.86 -6.76
CA ALA A 32 -12.80 18.94 -8.11
C ALA A 32 -12.29 17.81 -9.03
N ASN A 33 -11.12 17.25 -8.73
CA ASN A 33 -10.51 16.15 -9.49
C ASN A 33 -11.03 14.76 -9.08
N ARG A 34 -11.88 14.67 -8.06
CA ARG A 34 -12.43 13.39 -7.63
C ARG A 34 -13.22 12.73 -8.75
N LEU A 35 -12.92 11.45 -9.02
CA LEU A 35 -13.63 10.65 -9.99
C LEU A 35 -15.04 10.35 -9.48
N LYS A 36 -16.05 10.73 -10.28
CA LYS A 36 -17.48 10.51 -9.96
C LYS A 36 -18.07 9.27 -10.65
N TYR A 37 -17.44 8.83 -11.72
CA TYR A 37 -17.93 7.75 -12.56
C TYR A 37 -16.79 6.81 -12.94
N PRO A 38 -17.09 5.52 -13.18
CA PRO A 38 -16.10 4.60 -13.69
C PRO A 38 -15.64 5.01 -15.07
N LYS A 39 -14.40 4.72 -15.37
CA LYS A 39 -13.76 5.02 -16.65
C LYS A 39 -13.07 3.79 -17.21
N VAL A 40 -13.23 3.58 -18.50
CA VAL A 40 -12.55 2.51 -19.25
C VAL A 40 -11.74 3.12 -20.37
N ARG A 41 -10.62 2.51 -20.74
CA ARG A 41 -9.88 2.95 -21.93
C ARG A 41 -10.74 2.83 -23.18
N LYS A 42 -10.79 3.89 -23.97
CA LYS A 42 -11.64 3.98 -25.17
C LYS A 42 -11.47 2.80 -26.15
N PRO A 43 -10.25 2.31 -26.45
CA PRO A 43 -10.08 1.15 -27.32
C PRO A 43 -10.74 -0.11 -26.77
N LEU A 44 -10.53 -0.43 -25.49
CA LEU A 44 -11.17 -1.59 -24.86
C LEU A 44 -12.69 -1.47 -24.87
N LEU A 45 -13.21 -0.31 -24.50
CA LEU A 45 -14.66 -0.08 -24.47
C LEU A 45 -15.32 -0.20 -25.85
N LYS A 46 -14.64 0.25 -26.91
CA LYS A 46 -15.11 0.06 -28.29
C LYS A 46 -15.18 -1.42 -28.67
N LEU A 47 -14.12 -2.19 -28.37
CA LEU A 47 -14.08 -3.62 -28.64
C LEU A 47 -15.16 -4.36 -27.85
N TRP A 48 -15.31 -4.03 -26.59
CA TRP A 48 -16.32 -4.60 -25.73
C TRP A 48 -17.73 -4.38 -26.28
N ARG A 49 -18.12 -3.15 -26.54
CA ARG A 49 -19.45 -2.80 -27.05
C ARG A 49 -19.75 -3.44 -28.41
N ALA A 50 -18.75 -3.53 -29.27
CA ALA A 50 -18.90 -4.20 -30.56
C ALA A 50 -19.14 -5.72 -30.38
N ALA A 51 -18.39 -6.39 -29.53
CA ALA A 51 -18.57 -7.80 -29.25
C ALA A 51 -19.91 -8.08 -28.54
N ARG A 52 -20.26 -7.27 -27.53
CA ARG A 52 -21.50 -7.42 -26.76
C ARG A 52 -22.78 -7.21 -27.55
N ALA A 53 -22.70 -6.55 -28.70
CA ALA A 53 -23.87 -6.37 -29.58
C ALA A 53 -24.42 -7.71 -30.11
N THR A 54 -23.59 -8.76 -30.17
CA THR A 54 -23.97 -10.04 -30.80
C THR A 54 -23.63 -11.28 -29.97
N GLN A 55 -22.89 -11.10 -28.86
CA GLN A 55 -22.37 -12.19 -28.02
C GLN A 55 -22.78 -12.00 -26.57
N ASP A 56 -22.82 -13.11 -25.82
CA ASP A 56 -22.92 -13.01 -24.35
C ASP A 56 -21.64 -12.42 -23.74
N PRO A 57 -21.66 -12.02 -22.46
CA PRO A 57 -20.51 -11.34 -21.84
C PRO A 57 -19.22 -12.14 -21.88
N VAL A 58 -19.29 -13.45 -21.63
CA VAL A 58 -18.08 -14.29 -21.54
C VAL A 58 -17.47 -14.51 -22.91
N ASP A 59 -18.30 -14.82 -23.90
CA ASP A 59 -17.86 -15.01 -25.29
C ASP A 59 -17.34 -13.70 -25.88
N ALA A 60 -17.99 -12.58 -25.59
CA ALA A 60 -17.55 -11.27 -26.00
C ALA A 60 -16.14 -10.96 -25.46
N TRP A 61 -15.88 -11.27 -24.19
CA TRP A 61 -14.55 -11.11 -23.59
C TRP A 61 -13.54 -12.07 -24.24
N GLY A 62 -13.89 -13.34 -24.41
CA GLY A 62 -13.08 -14.34 -25.10
C GLY A 62 -12.64 -13.87 -26.48
N SER A 63 -13.58 -13.42 -27.31
CA SER A 63 -13.33 -12.92 -28.66
C SER A 63 -12.38 -11.71 -28.74
N ILE A 64 -12.20 -11.00 -27.63
CA ILE A 64 -11.26 -9.88 -27.53
C ILE A 64 -9.87 -10.37 -27.11
N VAL A 65 -9.80 -11.27 -26.09
CA VAL A 65 -8.50 -11.65 -25.51
C VAL A 65 -7.78 -12.75 -26.28
N GLU A 66 -8.52 -13.57 -27.03
CA GLU A 66 -7.96 -14.59 -27.91
C GLU A 66 -7.44 -14.01 -29.25
N ASP A 67 -7.92 -12.83 -29.62
CA ASP A 67 -7.42 -12.11 -30.79
C ASP A 67 -6.22 -11.24 -30.40
N GLU A 68 -5.05 -11.63 -30.86
CA GLU A 68 -3.79 -10.93 -30.57
C GLU A 68 -3.83 -9.46 -31.02
N THR A 69 -4.43 -9.16 -32.16
CA THR A 69 -4.51 -7.80 -32.71
C THR A 69 -5.37 -6.91 -31.83
N LYS A 70 -6.55 -7.40 -31.43
CA LYS A 70 -7.44 -6.67 -30.51
C LYS A 70 -6.76 -6.47 -29.15
N THR A 71 -6.17 -7.53 -28.60
CA THR A 71 -5.43 -7.46 -27.34
C THR A 71 -4.30 -6.44 -27.40
N LYS A 72 -3.47 -6.46 -28.42
CA LYS A 72 -2.38 -5.50 -28.63
C LYS A 72 -2.91 -4.06 -28.78
N SER A 73 -4.03 -3.87 -29.47
CA SER A 73 -4.60 -2.53 -29.70
C SER A 73 -4.96 -1.79 -28.41
N TYR A 74 -5.56 -2.47 -27.41
CA TYR A 74 -5.91 -1.82 -26.16
C TYR A 74 -4.78 -1.83 -25.11
N LYS A 75 -3.96 -2.89 -25.09
CA LYS A 75 -2.83 -2.98 -24.17
C LYS A 75 -1.74 -1.96 -24.49
N SER A 76 -1.49 -1.64 -25.77
CA SER A 76 -0.53 -0.63 -26.18
C SER A 76 -0.87 0.80 -25.71
N LYS A 77 -2.10 1.02 -25.25
CA LYS A 77 -2.55 2.31 -24.71
C LYS A 77 -2.38 2.45 -23.18
N ARG A 78 -1.80 1.43 -22.51
CA ARG A 78 -1.47 1.54 -21.09
C ARG A 78 -0.44 2.65 -20.89
N GLY A 79 -0.66 3.49 -19.86
CA GLY A 79 0.18 4.64 -19.59
C GLY A 79 -0.15 5.91 -20.41
N LEU A 80 -0.87 5.79 -21.52
CA LEU A 80 -1.17 6.90 -22.43
C LEU A 80 -2.51 7.61 -22.16
N GLY A 81 -3.21 7.28 -21.07
CA GLY A 81 -4.51 7.84 -20.75
C GLY A 81 -5.63 7.33 -21.67
N GLY A 82 -6.44 8.25 -22.19
CA GLY A 82 -7.52 7.92 -23.13
C GLY A 82 -8.72 7.23 -22.48
N PHE A 83 -8.98 7.51 -21.21
CA PHE A 83 -10.15 6.99 -20.50
C PHE A 83 -11.41 7.76 -20.84
N VAL A 84 -12.50 7.03 -21.04
CA VAL A 84 -13.83 7.55 -21.25
C VAL A 84 -14.80 7.06 -20.18
N ARG A 85 -15.84 7.84 -19.92
CA ARG A 85 -16.88 7.49 -18.96
C ARG A 85 -17.62 6.23 -19.39
N SER A 86 -17.90 5.36 -18.44
CA SER A 86 -18.77 4.19 -18.55
C SER A 86 -19.81 4.19 -17.43
N SER A 87 -20.70 3.21 -17.37
CA SER A 87 -21.58 2.97 -16.24
C SER A 87 -20.99 1.90 -15.32
N TRP A 88 -21.50 1.81 -14.09
CA TRP A 88 -21.10 0.74 -13.16
C TRP A 88 -21.56 -0.63 -13.65
N GLU A 89 -22.73 -0.71 -14.27
CA GLU A 89 -23.26 -1.96 -14.85
C GLU A 89 -22.31 -2.48 -15.92
N GLU A 90 -21.91 -1.61 -16.86
CA GLU A 90 -21.00 -1.98 -17.96
C GLU A 90 -19.62 -2.41 -17.43
N VAL A 91 -19.06 -1.69 -16.45
CA VAL A 91 -17.75 -2.03 -15.88
C VAL A 91 -17.81 -3.32 -15.08
N ASN A 92 -18.85 -3.51 -14.29
CA ASN A 92 -19.03 -4.76 -13.52
C ASN A 92 -19.25 -5.95 -14.46
N GLU A 93 -19.97 -5.78 -15.56
CA GLU A 93 -20.13 -6.84 -16.57
C GLU A 93 -18.79 -7.21 -17.23
N ILE A 94 -17.97 -6.22 -17.58
CA ILE A 94 -16.61 -6.47 -18.12
C ILE A 94 -15.75 -7.25 -17.13
N ILE A 95 -15.74 -6.85 -15.87
CA ILE A 95 -14.94 -7.51 -14.82
C ILE A 95 -15.45 -8.93 -14.58
N ALA A 96 -16.77 -9.12 -14.47
CA ALA A 96 -17.36 -10.43 -14.26
C ALA A 96 -17.07 -11.35 -15.45
N ALA A 97 -17.25 -10.88 -16.68
CA ALA A 97 -16.95 -11.64 -17.89
C ALA A 97 -15.46 -12.07 -17.94
N ALA A 98 -14.55 -11.16 -17.61
CA ALA A 98 -13.13 -11.46 -17.55
C ALA A 98 -12.79 -12.55 -16.51
N ASN A 99 -13.37 -12.45 -15.32
CA ASN A 99 -13.15 -13.43 -14.25
C ASN A 99 -13.76 -14.80 -14.59
N VAL A 100 -14.99 -14.83 -15.10
CA VAL A 100 -15.65 -16.08 -15.52
C VAL A 100 -14.90 -16.75 -16.68
N TYR A 101 -14.49 -15.97 -17.68
CA TYR A 101 -13.70 -16.48 -18.78
C TYR A 101 -12.38 -17.09 -18.28
N THR A 102 -11.66 -16.36 -17.43
CA THR A 102 -10.39 -16.83 -16.86
C THR A 102 -10.58 -18.12 -16.06
N THR A 103 -11.60 -18.16 -15.22
CA THR A 103 -11.92 -19.34 -14.41
C THR A 103 -12.28 -20.55 -15.27
N LYS A 104 -13.09 -20.36 -16.31
CA LYS A 104 -13.48 -21.44 -17.22
C LYS A 104 -12.32 -21.96 -18.07
N THR A 105 -11.45 -21.07 -18.51
CA THR A 105 -10.38 -21.42 -19.45
C THR A 105 -9.12 -21.93 -18.75
N TYR A 106 -8.77 -21.34 -17.61
CA TYR A 106 -7.47 -21.58 -16.97
C TYR A 106 -7.55 -22.04 -15.51
N GLY A 107 -8.73 -22.01 -14.90
CA GLY A 107 -8.94 -22.31 -13.50
C GLY A 107 -9.09 -21.05 -12.62
N PRO A 108 -9.79 -21.18 -11.48
CA PRO A 108 -10.07 -20.06 -10.59
C PRO A 108 -8.81 -19.51 -9.90
N ASP A 109 -7.78 -20.32 -9.73
CA ASP A 109 -6.48 -19.95 -9.17
C ASP A 109 -5.69 -18.94 -10.03
N ARG A 110 -6.17 -18.68 -11.26
CA ARG A 110 -5.61 -17.65 -12.15
C ARG A 110 -6.21 -16.26 -11.93
N VAL A 111 -7.22 -16.16 -11.09
CA VAL A 111 -7.74 -14.88 -10.59
C VAL A 111 -7.10 -14.58 -9.25
N ILE A 112 -6.22 -13.60 -9.23
CA ILE A 112 -5.43 -13.23 -8.06
C ILE A 112 -5.86 -11.84 -7.60
N GLY A 113 -6.09 -11.70 -6.31
CA GLY A 113 -6.35 -10.43 -5.67
C GLY A 113 -5.39 -10.16 -4.54
N PHE A 114 -5.24 -8.89 -4.23
CA PHE A 114 -4.34 -8.42 -3.20
C PHE A 114 -5.16 -7.84 -2.05
N SER A 115 -5.02 -8.41 -0.85
CA SER A 115 -5.73 -7.93 0.33
C SER A 115 -5.22 -6.57 0.76
N PRO A 116 -6.12 -5.63 1.10
CA PRO A 116 -5.73 -4.33 1.58
C PRO A 116 -5.10 -4.38 2.98
N ILE A 117 -4.56 -3.25 3.38
CA ILE A 117 -3.95 -3.05 4.70
C ILE A 117 -4.97 -3.31 5.82
N PRO A 118 -4.61 -4.01 6.91
CA PRO A 118 -5.53 -4.30 8.01
C PRO A 118 -6.08 -3.10 8.77
N ALA A 119 -5.41 -1.94 8.69
CA ALA A 119 -5.83 -0.71 9.35
C ALA A 119 -7.04 -0.02 8.70
N MET A 120 -7.67 -0.64 7.73
CA MET A 120 -8.87 -0.14 7.06
C MET A 120 -10.15 -0.63 7.76
N SER A 121 -11.31 -0.12 7.30
CA SER A 121 -12.58 -0.63 7.81
C SER A 121 -12.71 -2.13 7.55
N MET A 122 -13.40 -2.84 8.45
CA MET A 122 -13.63 -4.29 8.33
C MET A 122 -14.29 -4.65 6.99
N VAL A 123 -15.22 -3.82 6.50
CA VAL A 123 -15.88 -4.04 5.22
C VAL A 123 -14.90 -3.94 4.05
N SER A 124 -14.06 -2.92 4.05
CA SER A 124 -13.03 -2.74 2.99
C SER A 124 -12.00 -3.86 3.01
N TYR A 125 -11.59 -4.31 4.18
CA TYR A 125 -10.67 -5.42 4.35
C TYR A 125 -11.27 -6.76 3.89
N ALA A 126 -12.48 -7.05 4.34
CA ALA A 126 -13.12 -8.34 4.12
C ALA A 126 -13.71 -8.51 2.71
N ALA A 127 -14.14 -7.42 2.06
CA ALA A 127 -14.86 -7.51 0.79
C ALA A 127 -14.04 -8.18 -0.32
N GLY A 128 -12.79 -7.79 -0.49
CA GLY A 128 -11.89 -8.38 -1.49
C GLY A 128 -11.56 -9.83 -1.21
N ALA A 129 -11.20 -10.16 0.04
CA ALA A 129 -10.90 -11.51 0.47
C ALA A 129 -12.12 -12.44 0.31
N ARG A 130 -13.31 -11.95 0.72
CA ARG A 130 -14.57 -12.69 0.55
C ARG A 130 -14.87 -12.96 -0.93
N TYR A 131 -14.71 -11.97 -1.79
CA TYR A 131 -14.93 -12.13 -3.23
C TYR A 131 -14.03 -13.24 -3.80
N LEU A 132 -12.74 -13.18 -3.54
CA LEU A 132 -11.78 -14.18 -4.02
C LEU A 132 -12.08 -15.57 -3.48
N SER A 133 -12.41 -15.68 -2.19
CA SER A 133 -12.77 -16.95 -1.58
C SER A 133 -14.02 -17.57 -2.23
N LEU A 134 -15.02 -16.75 -2.58
CA LEU A 134 -16.25 -17.22 -3.20
C LEU A 134 -16.06 -17.70 -4.65
N ILE A 135 -15.13 -17.11 -5.40
CA ILE A 135 -14.85 -17.53 -6.78
C ILE A 135 -13.72 -18.55 -6.90
N GLY A 136 -13.10 -18.95 -5.77
CA GLY A 136 -11.96 -19.87 -5.75
C GLY A 136 -10.64 -19.22 -6.22
N GLY A 137 -10.56 -17.89 -6.18
CA GLY A 137 -9.37 -17.12 -6.54
C GLY A 137 -8.31 -17.13 -5.45
N VAL A 138 -7.12 -16.63 -5.77
CA VAL A 138 -5.99 -16.53 -4.85
C VAL A 138 -6.01 -15.16 -4.15
N CYS A 139 -6.05 -15.17 -2.83
CA CYS A 139 -5.93 -13.96 -2.04
C CYS A 139 -4.51 -13.83 -1.51
N LEU A 140 -3.75 -12.87 -2.03
CA LEU A 140 -2.42 -12.55 -1.53
C LEU A 140 -2.53 -11.67 -0.29
N SER A 141 -1.67 -11.91 0.67
CA SER A 141 -1.56 -11.11 1.88
C SER A 141 -0.69 -9.88 1.64
N PHE A 142 -1.09 -8.75 2.20
CA PHE A 142 -0.27 -7.56 2.23
C PHE A 142 1.06 -7.82 2.94
N TYR A 143 1.03 -8.55 4.03
CA TYR A 143 2.21 -8.88 4.83
C TYR A 143 3.21 -9.80 4.13
N ASP A 144 2.74 -10.67 3.25
CA ASP A 144 3.61 -11.51 2.42
C ASP A 144 4.36 -10.69 1.35
N TRP A 145 3.82 -9.53 1.01
CA TRP A 145 4.40 -8.67 -0.01
C TRP A 145 5.39 -7.66 0.54
N TYR A 146 5.01 -6.95 1.58
CA TYR A 146 5.78 -5.79 2.05
C TYR A 146 6.89 -6.15 3.02
N CYS A 147 6.75 -7.21 3.77
CA CYS A 147 7.75 -7.64 4.78
C CYS A 147 8.22 -6.52 5.72
N ASP A 148 7.47 -5.42 5.83
CA ASP A 148 7.74 -4.33 6.75
C ASP A 148 7.36 -4.69 8.20
N LEU A 149 6.52 -5.70 8.35
CA LEU A 149 6.33 -6.40 9.60
C LEU A 149 7.32 -7.56 9.60
N PRO A 150 8.37 -7.48 10.39
CA PRO A 150 9.54 -8.28 10.19
C PRO A 150 9.22 -9.77 10.34
N PRO A 151 9.38 -10.59 9.30
CA PRO A 151 9.29 -12.03 9.43
C PRO A 151 10.35 -12.58 10.38
N ALA A 152 11.42 -11.83 10.60
CA ALA A 152 12.46 -12.16 11.57
C ALA A 152 12.01 -11.98 13.03
N SER A 153 11.04 -11.09 13.31
CA SER A 153 10.58 -10.85 14.68
C SER A 153 9.99 -12.10 15.33
N PRO A 154 9.04 -12.84 14.73
CA PRO A 154 8.56 -14.10 15.28
C PRO A 154 9.66 -15.13 15.47
N MET A 155 10.64 -15.15 14.58
CA MET A 155 11.78 -16.08 14.70
C MET A 155 12.73 -15.71 15.83
N THR A 156 12.81 -14.44 16.20
CA THR A 156 13.75 -13.94 17.20
C THR A 156 13.14 -13.90 18.58
N TRP A 157 11.91 -13.41 18.73
CA TRP A 157 11.24 -13.25 20.01
C TRP A 157 9.79 -13.74 20.08
N GLY A 158 9.32 -14.48 19.07
CA GLY A 158 8.04 -15.18 19.09
C GLY A 158 6.82 -14.35 18.73
N GLU A 159 6.95 -13.06 18.55
CA GLU A 159 5.84 -12.16 18.25
C GLU A 159 6.14 -11.27 17.03
N GLN A 160 5.12 -11.07 16.22
CA GLN A 160 5.18 -10.13 15.10
C GLN A 160 4.64 -8.77 15.56
N THR A 161 5.39 -8.08 16.36
CA THR A 161 5.04 -6.75 16.86
C THR A 161 6.20 -5.77 16.72
N ASP A 162 5.86 -4.52 16.55
CA ASP A 162 6.80 -3.42 16.65
C ASP A 162 6.70 -2.84 18.06
N VAL A 163 7.61 -3.23 18.92
CA VAL A 163 7.75 -2.69 20.26
C VAL A 163 9.19 -2.25 20.45
N PRO A 164 9.46 -1.22 21.21
CA PRO A 164 8.60 -0.43 22.11
C PRO A 164 7.84 0.70 21.40
N GLU A 165 6.93 1.38 22.11
CA GLU A 165 6.28 2.61 21.62
C GLU A 165 7.31 3.73 21.39
N SER A 166 6.99 4.66 20.49
CA SER A 166 7.91 5.75 20.10
C SER A 166 8.32 6.66 21.28
N ALA A 167 7.47 6.80 22.29
CA ALA A 167 7.80 7.55 23.50
C ALA A 167 8.94 6.93 24.31
N ASP A 168 9.17 5.63 24.19
CA ASP A 168 10.27 4.94 24.85
C ASP A 168 11.64 5.32 24.26
N TRP A 169 11.67 5.91 23.08
CA TRP A 169 12.91 6.44 22.49
C TRP A 169 13.60 7.48 23.37
N TYR A 170 12.82 8.18 24.23
CA TYR A 170 13.40 9.11 25.21
C TYR A 170 14.36 8.43 26.20
N ASN A 171 14.26 7.12 26.38
CA ASN A 171 15.13 6.33 27.25
C ASN A 171 16.37 5.78 26.53
N SER A 172 16.48 6.04 25.21
CA SER A 172 17.60 5.55 24.40
C SER A 172 18.74 6.56 24.37
N ASN A 173 19.96 6.06 24.42
CA ASN A 173 21.18 6.85 24.24
C ASN A 173 21.69 6.79 22.78
N TYR A 174 21.22 5.83 22.01
CA TYR A 174 21.62 5.62 20.63
C TYR A 174 20.46 5.06 19.81
N ILE A 175 20.12 5.71 18.69
CA ILE A 175 19.00 5.32 17.82
C ILE A 175 19.49 5.20 16.39
N ILE A 176 19.19 4.07 15.77
CA ILE A 176 19.45 3.81 14.36
C ILE A 176 18.11 3.82 13.61
N ALA A 177 17.93 4.76 12.68
CA ALA A 177 16.84 4.76 11.71
C ALA A 177 17.28 3.99 10.47
N TRP A 178 17.00 2.69 10.44
CA TRP A 178 17.41 1.81 9.35
C TRP A 178 16.29 1.64 8.33
N GLY A 179 16.49 2.16 7.13
CA GLY A 179 15.48 2.13 6.05
C GLY A 179 14.18 2.86 6.37
N SER A 180 14.19 3.72 7.39
CA SER A 180 13.00 4.41 7.89
C SER A 180 13.15 5.92 7.75
N ASN A 181 12.34 6.52 6.89
CA ASN A 181 12.26 7.97 6.76
C ASN A 181 11.23 8.54 7.75
N ILE A 182 11.58 8.57 9.02
CA ILE A 182 10.69 8.88 10.15
C ILE A 182 9.87 10.16 9.94
N PRO A 183 10.44 11.31 9.52
CA PRO A 183 9.66 12.54 9.34
C PRO A 183 8.58 12.45 8.28
N GLN A 184 8.77 11.59 7.27
CA GLN A 184 7.83 11.40 6.18
C GLN A 184 6.82 10.28 6.43
N THR A 185 7.30 9.13 6.87
CA THR A 185 6.50 7.90 6.94
C THR A 185 5.94 7.64 8.31
N ARG A 186 6.53 8.26 9.34
CA ARG A 186 6.10 8.18 10.74
C ARG A 186 6.01 9.60 11.35
N THR A 187 5.39 10.52 10.64
CA THR A 187 5.35 11.94 11.01
C THR A 187 4.91 12.20 12.46
N PRO A 188 3.92 11.49 13.04
CA PRO A 188 3.57 11.65 14.44
C PRO A 188 4.70 11.31 15.42
N ASP A 189 5.64 10.47 15.04
CA ASP A 189 6.75 10.02 15.89
C ASP A 189 8.01 10.88 15.72
N ALA A 190 8.03 11.76 14.74
CA ALA A 190 9.22 12.53 14.40
C ALA A 190 9.73 13.41 15.56
N HIS A 191 8.85 13.93 16.38
CA HIS A 191 9.24 14.77 17.50
C HIS A 191 10.00 13.97 18.57
N PHE A 192 9.65 12.72 18.84
CA PHE A 192 10.40 11.86 19.77
C PHE A 192 11.84 11.67 19.27
N PHE A 193 11.99 11.43 17.97
CA PHE A 193 13.29 11.24 17.35
C PHE A 193 14.18 12.49 17.41
N THR A 194 13.60 13.67 17.26
CA THR A 194 14.35 14.92 17.33
C THR A 194 14.63 15.34 18.77
N GLU A 195 13.66 15.18 19.67
CA GLU A 195 13.75 15.64 21.07
C GLU A 195 14.73 14.78 21.90
N VAL A 196 14.85 13.49 21.61
CA VAL A 196 15.81 12.63 22.32
C VAL A 196 17.26 13.11 22.13
N ARG A 197 17.57 13.77 21.04
CA ARG A 197 18.88 14.37 20.78
C ARG A 197 19.21 15.49 21.74
N TYR A 198 18.21 16.24 22.21
CA TYR A 198 18.41 17.27 23.23
C TYR A 198 18.79 16.67 24.60
N LYS A 199 18.55 15.40 24.78
CA LYS A 199 19.01 14.64 25.95
C LYS A 199 20.40 14.01 25.76
N GLY A 200 21.04 14.25 24.61
CA GLY A 200 22.37 13.76 24.31
C GLY A 200 22.42 12.41 23.59
N ALA A 201 21.27 11.85 23.19
CA ALA A 201 21.24 10.63 22.41
C ALA A 201 21.89 10.85 21.03
N LYS A 202 22.65 9.86 20.57
CA LYS A 202 23.21 9.81 19.23
C LYS A 202 22.22 9.17 18.27
N THR A 203 22.17 9.69 17.06
CA THR A 203 21.25 9.21 16.03
C THR A 203 21.99 8.93 14.73
N VAL A 204 21.68 7.80 14.11
CA VAL A 204 22.24 7.37 12.83
C VAL A 204 21.13 7.04 11.86
N SER A 205 21.22 7.46 10.61
CA SER A 205 20.37 6.96 9.54
C SER A 205 21.14 6.05 8.61
N ILE A 206 20.52 4.92 8.28
CA ILE A 206 21.03 3.97 7.30
C ILE A 206 20.02 3.92 6.15
N THR A 207 20.31 4.66 5.08
CA THR A 207 19.42 4.80 3.93
C THR A 207 20.23 4.90 2.63
N PRO A 208 19.71 4.35 1.52
CA PRO A 208 20.41 4.38 0.23
C PRO A 208 20.45 5.78 -0.42
N ASP A 209 19.63 6.71 0.07
CA ASP A 209 19.57 8.10 -0.36
C ASP A 209 19.59 9.03 0.85
N TYR A 210 19.95 10.30 0.62
CA TYR A 210 19.92 11.32 1.67
C TYR A 210 18.48 11.81 1.89
N ALA A 211 17.69 10.99 2.58
CA ALA A 211 16.30 11.27 2.91
C ALA A 211 16.15 12.32 4.02
N GLU A 212 14.90 12.75 4.32
CA GLU A 212 14.64 13.77 5.34
C GLU A 212 15.12 13.37 6.73
N VAL A 213 15.11 12.09 7.05
CA VAL A 213 15.64 11.59 8.33
C VAL A 213 17.14 11.88 8.46
N SER A 214 17.88 11.81 7.37
CA SER A 214 19.35 11.97 7.40
C SER A 214 19.79 13.36 7.83
N LYS A 215 19.02 14.40 7.55
CA LYS A 215 19.29 15.76 8.03
C LYS A 215 19.07 15.94 9.55
N LEU A 216 18.38 14.99 10.17
CA LEU A 216 18.04 14.98 11.59
C LEU A 216 18.93 14.00 12.40
N THR A 217 19.92 13.39 11.77
CA THR A 217 20.84 12.45 12.39
C THR A 217 22.26 13.01 12.51
N ASP A 218 23.05 12.47 13.42
CA ASP A 218 24.44 12.83 13.59
C ASP A 218 25.31 12.20 12.50
N GLU A 219 24.91 11.01 12.03
CA GLU A 219 25.60 10.27 10.97
C GLU A 219 24.63 9.68 9.98
N TRP A 220 25.06 9.61 8.72
CA TRP A 220 24.37 8.95 7.64
C TRP A 220 25.27 7.91 6.99
N LEU A 221 24.81 6.66 7.02
CA LEU A 221 25.45 5.55 6.32
C LEU A 221 24.66 5.25 5.04
N ASN A 222 25.38 5.22 3.92
CA ASN A 222 24.82 4.96 2.61
C ASN A 222 25.26 3.58 2.09
N PRO A 223 24.62 2.48 2.51
CA PRO A 223 24.96 1.17 1.98
C PRO A 223 24.45 1.01 0.55
N LYS A 224 25.18 0.23 -0.23
CA LYS A 224 24.68 -0.23 -1.52
C LYS A 224 23.44 -1.09 -1.29
N GLN A 225 22.40 -0.89 -2.11
CA GLN A 225 21.17 -1.67 -2.02
C GLN A 225 21.46 -3.17 -2.05
N GLY A 226 20.81 -3.93 -1.17
CA GLY A 226 21.00 -5.37 -1.02
C GLY A 226 22.21 -5.77 -0.16
N THR A 227 22.89 -4.83 0.51
CA THR A 227 24.03 -5.11 1.39
C THR A 227 23.76 -4.89 2.87
N ASP A 228 22.49 -4.70 3.25
CA ASP A 228 22.08 -4.44 4.64
C ASP A 228 22.54 -5.56 5.60
N ALA A 229 22.41 -6.82 5.19
CA ALA A 229 22.84 -7.95 5.99
C ALA A 229 24.36 -7.93 6.27
N ALA A 230 25.16 -7.54 5.28
CA ALA A 230 26.61 -7.41 5.45
C ALA A 230 26.95 -6.27 6.42
N LEU A 231 26.23 -5.15 6.33
CA LEU A 231 26.38 -4.05 7.28
C LEU A 231 25.96 -4.48 8.70
N GLY A 232 24.83 -5.19 8.82
CA GLY A 232 24.37 -5.73 10.11
C GLY A 232 25.39 -6.66 10.76
N MET A 233 26.00 -7.53 9.99
CA MET A 233 27.07 -8.41 10.47
C MET A 233 28.34 -7.64 10.90
N ALA A 234 28.57 -6.47 10.33
CA ALA A 234 29.73 -5.65 10.72
C ALA A 234 29.53 -4.93 12.07
N PHE A 235 28.32 -4.90 12.60
CA PHE A 235 28.04 -4.34 13.93
C PHE A 235 28.26 -5.34 15.07
N GLY A 236 28.36 -6.63 14.80
CA GLY A 236 28.67 -7.71 15.75
C GLY A 236 30.14 -8.08 15.75
#